data_41b91988e89a7946a2ac89dbd820375a
#
_entry.id   41b91988e89a7946a2ac89dbd820375a
#
_cell.length_a   1.000
_cell.length_b   1.000
_cell.length_c   1.000
_cell.angle_alpha   90.00
_cell.angle_beta   90.00
_cell.angle_gamma   90.00
#
_symmetry.space_group_name_H-M   'P 1'
#
loop_
_entity.id
_entity.type
_entity.pdbx_description
1 polymer ?
#
loop_
_entity_poly.entity_id
_entity_poly.type
_entity_poly.pdbx_seq_one_letter_code
_entity_poly.pdbx_strand_id
1 'polypeptide(L)'
;MWGDIMKNELEKEVVRCACGSWTNPKLLKIEGLKIRGSVCPKCGETYLNGEDAMMLSEYRRLKDCILEGKVIISGNSFNIRIPIGLVRALGLKKGNKVNILVNGPKELIINIA
;
A
#
# COMPACT_ATOMS: atom_id res chain seq x y z
N MET A 1 -1.87 19.35 8.71
CA MET A 1 -0.68 18.52 8.94
C MET A 1 -1.04 17.07 8.78
N TRP A 2 -0.11 16.30 8.29
CA TRP A 2 -0.29 14.87 7.99
C TRP A 2 -0.76 14.07 9.21
N GLY A 3 -0.23 14.37 10.38
CA GLY A 3 -0.57 13.67 11.62
C GLY A 3 -2.02 13.80 12.06
N ASP A 4 -2.66 14.95 11.83
CA ASP A 4 -4.04 15.19 12.24
C ASP A 4 -5.02 14.40 11.37
N ILE A 5 -4.76 14.32 10.07
CA ILE A 5 -5.59 13.56 9.13
C ILE A 5 -5.51 12.07 9.45
N MET A 6 -4.32 11.56 9.70
CA MET A 6 -4.09 10.16 10.04
C MET A 6 -4.73 9.79 11.38
N LYS A 7 -4.72 10.71 12.34
CA LYS A 7 -5.33 10.48 13.64
C LYS A 7 -6.85 10.26 13.51
N ASN A 8 -7.52 11.06 12.69
CA ASN A 8 -8.96 10.93 12.47
C ASN A 8 -9.31 9.63 11.78
N GLU A 9 -8.51 9.20 10.81
CA GLU A 9 -8.71 7.92 10.12
C GLU A 9 -8.45 6.74 11.05
N LEU A 10 -7.44 6.84 11.91
CA LEU A 10 -7.10 5.77 12.85
C LEU A 10 -8.16 5.57 13.93
N GLU A 11 -8.88 6.61 14.33
CA GLU A 11 -9.95 6.49 15.31
C GLU A 11 -11.05 5.52 14.87
N LYS A 12 -11.24 5.37 13.55
CA LYS A 12 -12.21 4.42 12.99
C LYS A 12 -11.77 2.98 13.12
N GLU A 13 -10.51 2.74 13.45
CA GLU A 13 -9.95 1.39 13.57
C GLU A 13 -10.13 0.80 14.97
N VAL A 14 -10.70 1.55 15.90
CA VAL A 14 -10.97 1.05 17.25
C VAL A 14 -12.05 -0.03 17.18
N VAL A 15 -11.71 -1.22 17.66
CA VAL A 15 -12.64 -2.34 17.73
C VAL A 15 -12.60 -2.98 19.11
N ARG A 16 -13.62 -3.74 19.43
CA ARG A 16 -13.65 -4.47 20.69
C ARG A 16 -12.97 -5.82 20.50
N CYS A 17 -11.91 -6.06 21.26
CA CYS A 17 -11.19 -7.31 21.22
C CYS A 17 -12.04 -8.47 21.78
N ALA A 18 -11.76 -9.68 21.35
CA ALA A 18 -12.41 -10.88 21.86
C ALA A 18 -12.23 -11.05 23.37
N CYS A 19 -11.15 -10.48 23.94
CA CYS A 19 -10.92 -10.51 25.38
C CYS A 19 -11.79 -9.51 26.16
N GLY A 20 -12.57 -8.67 25.46
CA GLY A 20 -13.48 -7.70 26.06
C GLY A 20 -12.95 -6.28 26.17
N SER A 21 -11.66 -6.07 25.92
CA SER A 21 -11.05 -4.75 25.98
C SER A 21 -11.16 -4.00 24.64
N TRP A 22 -11.19 -2.67 24.70
CA TRP A 22 -11.13 -1.86 23.50
C TRP A 22 -9.69 -1.77 22.98
N THR A 23 -9.52 -1.85 21.66
CA THR A 23 -8.21 -1.76 21.03
C THR A 23 -7.79 -0.30 20.86
N ASN A 24 -6.48 -0.08 20.80
CA ASN A 24 -5.90 1.22 20.51
C ASN A 24 -5.54 1.31 19.03
N PRO A 25 -5.97 2.36 18.32
CA PRO A 25 -5.63 2.52 16.91
C PRO A 25 -4.13 2.69 16.75
N LYS A 26 -3.59 2.09 15.70
CA LYS A 26 -2.16 2.15 15.42
C LYS A 26 -1.91 2.05 13.92
N LEU A 27 -0.97 2.83 13.43
CA LEU A 27 -0.45 2.69 12.08
C LEU A 27 0.69 1.68 12.11
N LEU A 28 0.45 0.54 11.49
CA LEU A 28 1.42 -0.55 11.45
C LEU A 28 2.26 -0.46 10.19
N LYS A 29 3.51 -0.86 10.29
CA LYS A 29 4.38 -0.95 9.13
C LYS A 29 4.71 -2.42 8.91
N ILE A 30 4.13 -2.98 7.84
CA ILE A 30 4.29 -4.39 7.49
C ILE A 30 4.90 -4.48 6.10
N GLU A 31 6.07 -5.07 6.01
CA GLU A 31 6.81 -5.22 4.73
C GLU A 31 6.98 -3.91 3.96
N GLY A 32 7.15 -2.80 4.69
CA GLY A 32 7.30 -1.48 4.09
C GLY A 32 5.99 -0.76 3.79
N LEU A 33 4.86 -1.43 3.93
CA LEU A 33 3.54 -0.84 3.73
C LEU A 33 2.98 -0.30 5.05
N LYS A 34 2.30 0.84 4.96
CA LYS A 34 1.62 1.44 6.10
C LYS A 34 0.20 0.88 6.15
N ILE A 35 -0.08 0.11 7.20
CA ILE A 35 -1.36 -0.57 7.38
C ILE A 35 -2.06 0.01 8.60
N ARG A 36 -3.29 0.49 8.39
CA ARG A 36 -4.11 0.98 9.49
C ARG A 36 -4.64 -0.21 10.27
N GLY A 37 -4.70 -0.07 11.57
CA GLY A 37 -5.22 -1.13 12.41
C GLY A 37 -5.33 -0.72 13.85
N SER A 38 -5.42 -1.70 14.73
CA SER A 38 -5.49 -1.48 16.16
C SER A 38 -4.89 -2.67 16.90
N VAL A 39 -4.44 -2.42 18.12
CA VAL A 39 -3.82 -3.43 18.97
C VAL A 39 -4.50 -3.43 20.33
N CYS A 40 -4.83 -4.61 20.83
CA CYS A 40 -5.39 -4.74 22.17
C CYS A 40 -4.29 -4.55 23.22
N PRO A 41 -4.46 -3.61 24.17
CA PRO A 41 -3.45 -3.39 25.20
C PRO A 41 -3.38 -4.52 26.23
N LYS A 42 -4.42 -5.35 26.28
CA LYS A 42 -4.49 -6.45 27.25
C LYS A 42 -3.87 -7.75 26.74
N CYS A 43 -4.31 -8.21 25.58
CA CYS A 43 -3.87 -9.50 25.04
C CYS A 43 -2.90 -9.39 23.86
N GLY A 44 -2.68 -8.18 23.33
CA GLY A 44 -1.76 -7.96 22.22
C GLY A 44 -2.31 -8.33 20.85
N GLU A 45 -3.59 -8.73 20.76
CA GLU A 45 -4.22 -9.06 19.50
C GLU A 45 -4.22 -7.86 18.56
N THR A 46 -3.91 -8.10 17.30
CA THR A 46 -3.84 -7.07 16.26
C THR A 46 -4.98 -7.22 15.27
N TYR A 47 -5.64 -6.11 15.00
CA TYR A 47 -6.73 -6.04 14.01
C TYR A 47 -6.32 -5.09 12.90
N LEU A 48 -6.50 -5.51 11.65
CA LEU A 48 -6.13 -4.73 10.49
C LEU A 48 -7.35 -4.17 9.80
N ASN A 49 -7.22 -2.95 9.24
CA ASN A 49 -8.23 -2.39 8.36
C ASN A 49 -8.40 -3.31 7.14
N GLY A 50 -9.65 -3.59 6.75
CA GLY A 50 -9.95 -4.53 5.68
C GLY A 50 -9.37 -4.14 4.33
N GLU A 51 -9.46 -2.87 3.95
CA GLU A 51 -8.92 -2.37 2.69
C GLU A 51 -7.40 -2.48 2.67
N ASP A 52 -6.75 -2.09 3.76
CA ASP A 52 -5.30 -2.13 3.87
C ASP A 52 -4.79 -3.57 3.93
N ALA A 53 -5.54 -4.48 4.57
CA ALA A 53 -5.22 -5.90 4.59
C ALA A 53 -5.30 -6.51 3.19
N MET A 54 -6.28 -6.11 2.39
CA MET A 54 -6.39 -6.54 0.99
C MET A 54 -5.21 -6.02 0.16
N MET A 55 -4.81 -4.77 0.36
CA MET A 55 -3.65 -4.20 -0.30
C MET A 55 -2.38 -4.99 0.04
N LEU A 56 -2.19 -5.34 1.30
CA LEU A 56 -1.06 -6.15 1.75
C LEU A 56 -1.07 -7.54 1.10
N SER A 57 -2.24 -8.15 1.01
CA SER A 57 -2.43 -9.45 0.38
C SER A 57 -2.06 -9.40 -1.11
N GLU A 58 -2.52 -8.37 -1.83
CA GLU A 58 -2.16 -8.15 -3.24
C GLU A 58 -0.66 -7.94 -3.41
N TYR A 59 -0.06 -7.14 -2.56
CA TYR A 59 1.37 -6.90 -2.58
C TYR A 59 2.16 -8.20 -2.39
N ARG A 60 1.79 -9.02 -1.40
CA ARG A 60 2.46 -10.30 -1.14
C ARG A 60 2.33 -11.27 -2.30
N ARG A 61 1.18 -11.26 -2.97
CA ARG A 61 0.95 -12.11 -4.12
C ARG A 61 1.80 -11.71 -5.32
N LEU A 62 2.03 -10.42 -5.52
CA LEU A 62 2.68 -9.89 -6.72
C LEU A 62 4.17 -9.60 -6.59
N LYS A 63 4.69 -9.44 -5.38
CA LYS A 63 6.08 -8.99 -5.17
C LYS A 63 7.14 -9.90 -5.78
N ASP A 64 6.87 -11.18 -5.87
CA ASP A 64 7.81 -12.17 -6.43
C ASP A 64 7.40 -12.64 -7.83
N CYS A 65 6.38 -12.04 -8.41
CA CYS A 65 5.90 -12.40 -9.74
C CYS A 65 6.54 -11.53 -10.80
N ILE A 66 6.84 -12.13 -11.94
CA ILE A 66 7.23 -11.39 -13.12
C ILE A 66 5.94 -11.05 -13.87
N LEU A 67 5.65 -9.77 -13.98
CA LEU A 67 4.49 -9.30 -14.71
C LEU A 67 4.92 -8.78 -16.06
N GLU A 68 4.25 -9.25 -17.10
CA GLU A 68 4.53 -8.81 -18.45
C GLU A 68 3.86 -7.48 -18.73
N GLY A 69 4.64 -6.51 -19.21
CA GLY A 69 4.15 -5.23 -19.65
C GLY A 69 4.38 -5.06 -21.14
N LYS A 70 3.67 -4.13 -21.74
CA LYS A 70 3.82 -3.82 -23.16
C LYS A 70 4.01 -2.33 -23.34
N VAL A 71 4.98 -1.95 -24.16
CA VAL A 71 5.19 -0.56 -24.53
C VAL A 71 4.17 -0.17 -25.59
N ILE A 72 3.41 0.89 -25.36
CA ILE A 72 2.42 1.40 -26.29
C ILE A 72 2.73 2.86 -26.63
N ILE A 73 2.26 3.31 -27.79
CA ILE A 73 2.42 4.69 -28.23
C ILE A 73 1.09 5.41 -28.09
N SER A 74 1.11 6.58 -27.45
CA SER A 74 -0.05 7.46 -27.34
C SER A 74 0.38 8.87 -27.69
N GLY A 75 -0.03 9.34 -28.86
CA GLY A 75 0.46 10.62 -29.40
C GLY A 75 1.96 10.58 -29.61
N ASN A 76 2.70 11.49 -29.00
CA ASN A 76 4.16 11.55 -29.07
C ASN A 76 4.82 10.86 -27.86
N SER A 77 4.05 10.16 -27.06
CA SER A 77 4.55 9.53 -25.83
C SER A 77 4.54 8.01 -25.93
N PHE A 78 5.58 7.40 -25.36
CA PHE A 78 5.59 5.96 -25.13
C PHE A 78 5.12 5.70 -23.72
N ASN A 79 4.23 4.73 -23.56
CA ASN A 79 3.66 4.39 -22.26
C ASN A 79 3.84 2.92 -21.96
N ILE A 80 3.99 2.60 -20.68
CA ILE A 80 4.00 1.23 -20.20
C ILE A 80 2.74 1.03 -19.38
N ARG A 81 1.93 0.02 -19.74
CA ARG A 81 0.71 -0.28 -19.03
C ARG A 81 1.04 -1.04 -17.74
N ILE A 82 0.63 -0.49 -16.61
CA ILE A 82 0.80 -1.13 -15.32
C ILE A 82 -0.44 -1.95 -14.98
N PRO A 83 -0.30 -3.26 -14.69
CA PRO A 83 -1.45 -4.09 -14.32
C PRO A 83 -2.22 -3.54 -13.12
N ILE A 84 -3.55 -3.66 -13.15
CA ILE A 84 -4.41 -3.09 -12.11
C ILE A 84 -4.13 -3.66 -10.72
N GLY A 85 -3.76 -4.94 -10.63
CA GLY A 85 -3.38 -5.55 -9.36
C GLY A 85 -2.18 -4.87 -8.73
N LEU A 86 -1.19 -4.49 -9.55
CA LEU A 86 -0.01 -3.79 -9.09
C LEU A 86 -0.35 -2.36 -8.65
N VAL A 87 -1.24 -1.69 -9.37
CA VAL A 87 -1.74 -0.37 -9.00
C VAL A 87 -2.38 -0.41 -7.61
N ARG A 88 -3.18 -1.42 -7.33
CA ARG A 88 -3.83 -1.61 -6.03
C ARG A 88 -2.82 -1.92 -4.93
N ALA A 89 -1.88 -2.82 -5.21
CA ALA A 89 -0.86 -3.23 -4.25
C ALA A 89 0.05 -2.08 -3.82
N LEU A 90 0.37 -1.18 -4.75
CA LEU A 90 1.24 -0.05 -4.49
C LEU A 90 0.48 1.22 -4.11
N GLY A 91 -0.84 1.19 -4.14
CA GLY A 91 -1.66 2.35 -3.82
C GLY A 91 -1.50 3.50 -4.80
N LEU A 92 -1.26 3.20 -6.07
CA LEU A 92 -1.07 4.22 -7.10
C LEU A 92 -2.38 4.94 -7.41
N LYS A 93 -2.28 6.25 -7.59
CA LYS A 93 -3.42 7.10 -7.94
C LYS A 93 -3.07 7.97 -9.13
N LYS A 94 -4.10 8.36 -9.86
CA LYS A 94 -3.94 9.30 -10.97
C LYS A 94 -3.23 10.58 -10.50
N GLY A 95 -2.22 10.98 -11.21
CA GLY A 95 -1.46 12.19 -10.90
C GLY A 95 -0.28 11.98 -9.96
N ASN A 96 -0.03 10.75 -9.49
CA ASN A 96 1.16 10.48 -8.69
C ASN A 96 2.41 10.76 -9.50
N LYS A 97 3.37 11.40 -8.86
CA LYS A 97 4.68 11.65 -9.47
C LYS A 97 5.59 10.49 -9.19
N VAL A 98 6.40 10.15 -10.18
CA VAL A 98 7.37 9.06 -10.06
C VAL A 98 8.73 9.55 -10.51
N ASN A 99 9.77 8.97 -9.98
CA ASN A 99 11.14 9.17 -10.43
C ASN A 99 11.54 7.98 -11.29
N ILE A 100 12.11 8.26 -12.45
CA ILE A 100 12.54 7.24 -13.39
C ILE A 100 14.06 7.25 -13.44
N LEU A 101 14.67 6.11 -13.17
CA LEU A 101 16.12 5.95 -13.13
C LEU A 101 16.53 4.87 -14.13
N VAL A 102 17.62 5.10 -14.82
CA VAL A 102 18.21 4.09 -15.69
C VAL A 102 19.24 3.30 -14.90
N ASN A 103 19.10 1.98 -14.88
CA ASN A 103 20.03 1.10 -14.21
C ASN A 103 20.57 0.07 -15.22
N GLY A 104 21.45 0.57 -16.10
CA GLY A 104 22.01 -0.25 -17.17
C GLY A 104 21.20 -0.13 -18.48
N PRO A 105 21.65 -0.85 -19.53
CA PRO A 105 21.06 -0.67 -20.87
C PRO A 105 19.68 -1.28 -21.07
N LYS A 106 19.24 -2.16 -20.16
CA LYS A 106 17.94 -2.84 -20.27
C LYS A 106 17.12 -2.80 -18.99
N GLU A 107 17.43 -1.87 -18.09
CA GLU A 107 16.71 -1.79 -16.83
C GLU A 107 16.33 -0.36 -16.49
N LEU A 108 15.05 -0.17 -16.17
CA LEU A 108 14.51 1.06 -15.64
C LEU A 108 13.97 0.81 -14.24
N ILE A 109 14.26 1.74 -13.33
CA ILE A 109 13.69 1.73 -11.99
C ILE A 109 12.72 2.89 -11.88
N ILE A 110 11.50 2.60 -11.45
CA ILE A 110 10.47 3.62 -11.21
C ILE A 110 10.22 3.68 -9.72
N ASN A 111 10.56 4.81 -9.10
CA ASN A 111 10.29 5.05 -7.70
C ASN A 111 9.04 5.89 -7.56
N ILE A 112 8.11 5.41 -6.74
CA ILE A 112 6.84 6.09 -6.47
C ILE A 112 7.03 6.99 -5.26
N ALA A 113 6.78 8.25 -5.46
CA ALA A 113 6.91 9.24 -4.38
C ALA A 113 5.74 9.17 -3.38
#